data_e60f9eb687476ba736374335f67a6de1
#
_entry.id   e60f9eb687476ba736374335f67a6de1
#
_cell.length_a   1.000
_cell.length_b   1.000
_cell.length_c   1.000
_cell.angle_alpha   90.00
_cell.angle_beta   90.00
_cell.angle_gamma   90.00
#
_symmetry.space_group_name_H-M   'P 1'
#
loop_
_entity.id
_entity.type
_entity.pdbx_description
1 polymer ?
#
loop_
_entity_poly.entity_id
_entity_poly.type
_entity_poly.pdbx_seq_one_letter_code
_entity_poly.pdbx_strand_id
1 'polypeptide(L)'
;MKHLINILIAIVALWFLPLAGQAQQYTGTSGMAHIPTGEMHHEGDALLGVHFLNKAMMPDTGFLYLGEKYNTFDYYLALTPFSWIEMSYVCTERMRAKDEQTGQIKWSKDRYASVKIQPLKEGEYWPAVAIGGNDILTSDLESSSPDVQLYFSNVYVAATKTFTFSGNELGLTVAYRHFFRDYNAKWNGIVGGVTFRPSFFPQWRLMAEYTGNEFLLSTDVLLWRHLRLQASLKNLKYANAGLCLQFNLLGKKYQY
;
A
#
# COMPACT_ATOMS: atom_id res chain seq x y z
N MET A 1 44.21 -10.65 6.00
CA MET A 1 43.17 -11.00 5.05
C MET A 1 41.95 -11.63 5.72
N LYS A 2 42.06 -12.75 6.45
CA LYS A 2 40.89 -13.41 7.11
C LYS A 2 40.13 -12.52 8.07
N HIS A 3 40.78 -11.66 8.87
CA HIS A 3 40.11 -10.73 9.78
C HIS A 3 39.33 -9.65 9.02
N LEU A 4 39.83 -9.16 7.89
CA LEU A 4 39.13 -8.17 7.06
C LEU A 4 37.86 -8.78 6.42
N ILE A 5 37.96 -10.02 5.96
CA ILE A 5 36.84 -10.77 5.38
C ILE A 5 35.77 -11.02 6.45
N ASN A 6 36.16 -11.41 7.67
CA ASN A 6 35.21 -11.60 8.77
C ASN A 6 34.55 -10.30 9.22
N ILE A 7 35.25 -9.18 9.21
CA ILE A 7 34.69 -7.85 9.48
C ILE A 7 33.73 -7.45 8.35
N LEU A 8 34.09 -7.69 7.09
CA LEU A 8 33.22 -7.43 5.94
C LEU A 8 31.95 -8.28 5.99
N ILE A 9 32.08 -9.57 6.31
CA ILE A 9 30.94 -10.49 6.50
C ILE A 9 30.08 -10.04 7.69
N ALA A 10 30.67 -9.62 8.80
CA ALA A 10 29.94 -9.11 9.97
C ALA A 10 29.23 -7.79 9.66
N ILE A 11 29.86 -6.89 8.90
CA ILE A 11 29.22 -5.64 8.42
C ILE A 11 28.09 -5.98 7.47
N VAL A 12 28.30 -6.89 6.52
CA VAL A 12 27.25 -7.35 5.61
C VAL A 12 26.13 -8.06 6.39
N ALA A 13 26.44 -8.89 7.37
CA ALA A 13 25.45 -9.58 8.21
C ALA A 13 24.66 -8.59 9.10
N LEU A 14 25.27 -7.51 9.59
CA LEU A 14 24.58 -6.42 10.30
C LEU A 14 23.57 -5.65 9.40
N TRP A 15 23.75 -5.71 8.07
CA TRP A 15 22.83 -5.10 7.10
C TRP A 15 21.61 -5.97 6.83
N PHE A 16 21.64 -7.24 7.21
CA PHE A 16 20.57 -8.23 7.05
C PHE A 16 19.78 -8.52 8.35
N LEU A 17 19.87 -7.66 9.37
CA LEU A 17 19.01 -7.80 10.54
C LEU A 17 17.53 -7.67 10.11
N PRO A 18 16.67 -8.60 10.53
CA PRO A 18 15.28 -8.65 10.11
C PRO A 18 14.53 -7.40 10.56
N LEU A 19 13.90 -6.74 9.63
CA LEU A 19 13.06 -5.59 9.84
C LEU A 19 11.68 -5.93 9.29
N ALA A 20 10.72 -6.23 10.17
CA ALA A 20 9.35 -6.44 9.79
C ALA A 20 8.74 -5.10 9.37
N GLY A 21 8.83 -4.74 8.10
CA GLY A 21 8.13 -3.61 7.54
C GLY A 21 6.74 -4.01 7.05
N GLN A 22 5.73 -3.18 7.22
CA GLN A 22 4.41 -3.39 6.67
C GLN A 22 4.39 -3.08 5.17
N ALA A 23 3.60 -3.82 4.37
CA ALA A 23 3.36 -3.48 2.98
C ALA A 23 2.58 -2.17 2.88
N GLN A 24 2.62 -1.56 1.72
CA GLN A 24 1.98 -0.30 1.44
C GLN A 24 0.91 -0.48 0.38
N GLN A 25 -0.31 -0.07 0.68
CA GLN A 25 -1.35 0.04 -0.33
C GLN A 25 -1.03 1.16 -1.32
N TYR A 26 -1.51 1.05 -2.55
CA TYR A 26 -1.42 2.16 -3.50
C TYR A 26 -2.14 3.43 -3.02
N THR A 27 -3.08 3.32 -2.08
CA THR A 27 -3.75 4.46 -1.43
C THR A 27 -2.94 5.09 -0.30
N GLY A 28 -1.70 4.66 -0.09
CA GLY A 28 -0.73 5.31 0.78
C GLY A 28 -0.79 4.92 2.27
N THR A 29 -1.73 4.09 2.72
CA THR A 29 -1.74 3.54 4.10
C THR A 29 -1.20 2.12 4.13
N SER A 30 -0.84 1.61 5.32
CA SER A 30 -0.39 0.23 5.49
C SER A 30 -1.47 -0.77 5.08
N GLY A 31 -1.05 -1.85 4.43
CA GLY A 31 -1.94 -2.88 3.92
C GLY A 31 -1.19 -3.88 3.06
N MET A 32 -1.90 -4.69 2.29
CA MET A 32 -1.34 -5.41 1.16
C MET A 32 -1.28 -4.48 -0.07
N ALA A 33 -1.09 -4.98 -1.28
CA ALA A 33 -1.02 -4.10 -2.43
C ALA A 33 -2.35 -3.39 -2.73
N HIS A 34 -3.49 -4.06 -2.51
CA HIS A 34 -4.82 -3.53 -2.82
C HIS A 34 -5.79 -3.53 -1.63
N ILE A 35 -5.69 -4.48 -0.72
CA ILE A 35 -6.62 -4.59 0.39
C ILE A 35 -6.04 -4.02 1.70
N PRO A 36 -6.91 -3.42 2.55
CA PRO A 36 -6.48 -2.96 3.86
C PRO A 36 -6.21 -4.14 4.80
N THR A 37 -5.34 -3.92 5.78
CA THR A 37 -5.05 -4.87 6.87
C THR A 37 -5.33 -4.23 8.23
N GLY A 38 -5.38 -5.04 9.30
CA GLY A 38 -5.44 -4.56 10.67
C GLY A 38 -4.11 -3.98 11.17
N GLU A 39 -3.01 -4.24 10.46
CA GLU A 39 -1.66 -3.81 10.84
C GLU A 39 -1.43 -2.31 10.62
N MET A 40 -0.45 -1.75 11.33
CA MET A 40 -0.03 -0.34 11.25
C MET A 40 1.48 -0.25 11.09
N HIS A 41 1.97 0.82 10.47
CA HIS A 41 3.38 1.21 10.57
C HIS A 41 3.73 1.61 12.01
N HIS A 42 5.02 1.69 12.31
CA HIS A 42 5.47 2.08 13.65
C HIS A 42 5.25 3.59 13.86
N GLU A 43 5.02 3.95 15.10
CA GLU A 43 4.94 5.36 15.51
C GLU A 43 6.20 6.12 15.10
N GLY A 44 6.00 7.26 14.45
CA GLY A 44 7.07 8.09 13.89
C GLY A 44 7.48 7.71 12.47
N ASP A 45 6.89 6.68 11.86
CA ASP A 45 7.22 6.33 10.48
C ASP A 45 6.70 7.38 9.51
N ALA A 46 7.59 7.76 8.60
CA ALA A 46 7.31 8.59 7.43
C ALA A 46 7.72 7.83 6.18
N LEU A 47 6.82 7.76 5.21
CA LEU A 47 7.02 7.04 3.97
C LEU A 47 6.81 7.98 2.79
N LEU A 48 7.71 7.92 1.83
CA LEU A 48 7.59 8.62 0.55
C LEU A 48 7.73 7.59 -0.56
N GLY A 49 6.70 7.47 -1.40
CA GLY A 49 6.72 6.43 -2.41
C GLY A 49 6.04 6.79 -3.70
N VAL A 50 6.23 5.89 -4.66
CA VAL A 50 5.60 5.92 -5.96
C VAL A 50 5.18 4.52 -6.36
N HIS A 51 3.98 4.38 -6.95
CA HIS A 51 3.52 3.16 -7.59
C HIS A 51 3.28 3.40 -9.07
N PHE A 52 3.74 2.47 -9.88
CA PHE A 52 3.25 2.28 -11.24
C PHE A 52 2.00 1.41 -11.16
N LEU A 53 0.88 1.96 -11.63
CA LEU A 53 -0.41 1.29 -11.66
C LEU A 53 -0.80 0.95 -13.09
N ASN A 54 -0.96 -0.33 -13.35
CA ASN A 54 -1.52 -0.78 -14.62
C ASN A 54 -2.96 -0.25 -14.77
N LYS A 55 -3.35 0.08 -15.98
CA LYS A 55 -4.71 0.55 -16.31
C LYS A 55 -5.83 -0.34 -15.74
N ALA A 56 -5.56 -1.63 -15.56
CA ALA A 56 -6.50 -2.58 -14.98
C ALA A 56 -6.77 -2.34 -13.47
N MET A 57 -5.92 -1.57 -12.78
CA MET A 57 -6.11 -1.19 -11.37
C MET A 57 -6.93 0.08 -11.21
N MET A 58 -7.17 0.80 -12.30
CA MET A 58 -7.86 2.08 -12.27
C MET A 58 -9.37 1.91 -12.25
N PRO A 59 -10.11 2.83 -11.58
CA PRO A 59 -11.56 2.91 -11.68
C PRO A 59 -12.06 2.92 -13.12
N ASP A 60 -13.29 2.47 -13.33
CA ASP A 60 -13.86 2.36 -14.67
C ASP A 60 -14.32 3.69 -15.25
N THR A 61 -14.27 4.77 -14.45
CA THR A 61 -14.54 6.15 -14.89
C THR A 61 -13.54 7.12 -14.27
N GLY A 62 -13.51 8.35 -14.77
CA GLY A 62 -12.57 9.37 -14.30
C GLY A 62 -11.13 9.19 -14.78
N PHE A 63 -10.71 7.97 -15.08
CA PHE A 63 -9.40 7.61 -15.66
C PHE A 63 -9.51 7.21 -17.12
N LEU A 64 -10.62 7.55 -17.76
CA LEU A 64 -10.85 7.33 -19.19
C LEU A 64 -10.39 8.55 -19.99
N TYR A 65 -9.64 8.31 -21.05
CA TYR A 65 -9.38 9.27 -22.12
C TYR A 65 -9.76 8.63 -23.46
N LEU A 66 -10.67 9.27 -24.19
CA LEU A 66 -11.26 8.73 -25.42
C LEU A 66 -11.83 7.31 -25.25
N GLY A 67 -12.45 7.02 -24.10
CA GLY A 67 -13.04 5.71 -23.80
C GLY A 67 -12.06 4.62 -23.36
N GLU A 68 -10.77 4.92 -23.25
CA GLU A 68 -9.75 3.97 -22.80
C GLU A 68 -9.09 4.38 -21.49
N LYS A 69 -8.73 3.39 -20.68
CA LYS A 69 -7.89 3.58 -19.48
C LYS A 69 -6.41 3.50 -19.84
N TYR A 70 -5.61 4.25 -19.10
CA TYR A 70 -4.17 4.32 -19.26
C TYR A 70 -3.45 3.88 -18.00
N ASN A 71 -2.23 3.36 -18.15
CA ASN A 71 -1.32 3.14 -17.05
C ASN A 71 -0.97 4.49 -16.42
N THR A 72 -0.78 4.51 -15.11
CA THR A 72 -0.51 5.74 -14.38
C THR A 72 0.48 5.54 -13.26
N PHE A 73 0.82 6.64 -12.60
CA PHE A 73 1.61 6.67 -11.38
C PHE A 73 0.81 7.32 -10.27
N ASP A 74 0.97 6.83 -9.06
CA ASP A 74 0.62 7.54 -7.85
C ASP A 74 1.87 7.83 -7.04
N TYR A 75 1.87 8.98 -6.41
CA TYR A 75 2.91 9.44 -5.49
C TYR A 75 2.25 9.65 -4.14
N TYR A 76 2.88 9.21 -3.08
CA TYR A 76 2.30 9.35 -1.76
C TYR A 76 3.32 9.76 -0.71
N LEU A 77 2.83 10.47 0.28
CA LEU A 77 3.47 10.71 1.55
C LEU A 77 2.57 10.11 2.64
N ALA A 78 3.12 9.24 3.48
CA ALA A 78 2.38 8.65 4.59
C ALA A 78 3.12 8.92 5.90
N LEU A 79 2.36 9.09 6.97
CA LEU A 79 2.85 9.38 8.31
C LEU A 79 2.08 8.55 9.33
N THR A 80 2.78 8.04 10.34
CA THR A 80 2.22 7.38 11.51
C THR A 80 2.57 8.19 12.76
N PRO A 81 1.87 9.31 13.03
CA PRO A 81 2.24 10.23 14.12
C PRO A 81 2.08 9.58 15.49
N PHE A 82 1.15 8.66 15.64
CA PHE A 82 0.94 7.85 16.85
C PHE A 82 0.73 6.40 16.47
N SER A 83 1.01 5.48 17.39
CA SER A 83 0.95 4.03 17.13
C SER A 83 -0.45 3.49 16.78
N TRP A 84 -1.47 4.32 16.74
CA TRP A 84 -2.87 3.98 16.49
C TRP A 84 -3.51 4.75 15.31
N ILE A 85 -2.77 5.67 14.67
CA ILE A 85 -3.27 6.43 13.51
C ILE A 85 -2.20 6.56 12.42
N GLU A 86 -2.60 6.28 11.20
CA GLU A 86 -1.86 6.57 9.97
C GLU A 86 -2.63 7.55 9.11
N MET A 87 -1.90 8.40 8.42
CA MET A 87 -2.43 9.37 7.47
C MET A 87 -1.59 9.31 6.21
N SER A 88 -2.22 9.44 5.06
CA SER A 88 -1.51 9.58 3.80
C SER A 88 -2.08 10.69 2.93
N TYR A 89 -1.23 11.30 2.14
CA TYR A 89 -1.57 12.19 1.05
C TYR A 89 -1.08 11.56 -0.25
N VAL A 90 -1.99 11.40 -1.19
CA VAL A 90 -1.73 10.70 -2.44
C VAL A 90 -2.03 11.63 -3.61
N CYS A 91 -1.22 11.53 -4.64
CA CYS A 91 -1.38 12.23 -5.90
C CYS A 91 -1.32 11.22 -7.03
N THR A 92 -2.46 10.88 -7.62
CA THR A 92 -2.56 9.98 -8.76
C THR A 92 -2.61 10.79 -10.06
N GLU A 93 -1.75 10.48 -11.02
CA GLU A 93 -1.77 11.12 -12.32
C GLU A 93 -2.89 10.56 -13.18
N ARG A 94 -3.61 11.43 -13.88
CA ARG A 94 -4.71 11.11 -14.77
C ARG A 94 -4.47 11.71 -16.14
N MET A 95 -4.54 10.92 -17.18
CA MET A 95 -4.42 11.41 -18.54
C MET A 95 -5.64 12.27 -18.89
N ARG A 96 -5.42 13.55 -19.21
CA ARG A 96 -6.47 14.53 -19.51
C ARG A 96 -6.60 14.82 -20.99
N ALA A 97 -5.50 14.91 -21.69
CA ALA A 97 -5.47 15.25 -23.11
C ALA A 97 -4.20 14.72 -23.76
N LYS A 98 -4.26 14.54 -25.07
CA LYS A 98 -3.11 14.28 -25.92
C LYS A 98 -3.10 15.34 -27.02
N ASP A 99 -1.98 16.02 -27.17
CA ASP A 99 -1.78 16.97 -28.25
C ASP A 99 -1.68 16.19 -29.57
N GLU A 100 -2.56 16.49 -30.53
CA GLU A 100 -2.64 15.75 -31.78
C GLU A 100 -1.43 16.01 -32.71
N GLN A 101 -0.78 17.17 -32.56
CA GLN A 101 0.35 17.56 -33.41
C GLN A 101 1.69 17.05 -32.85
N THR A 102 1.87 17.16 -31.52
CA THR A 102 3.14 16.82 -30.86
C THR A 102 3.13 15.44 -30.22
N GLY A 103 1.95 14.82 -30.03
CA GLY A 103 1.79 13.58 -29.32
C GLY A 103 1.99 13.71 -27.80
N GLN A 104 2.22 14.91 -27.27
CA GLN A 104 2.42 15.15 -25.85
C GLN A 104 1.17 14.85 -25.05
N ILE A 105 1.36 14.14 -23.93
CA ILE A 105 0.30 13.81 -22.99
C ILE A 105 0.23 14.90 -21.91
N LYS A 106 -0.97 15.47 -21.73
CA LYS A 106 -1.27 16.36 -20.61
C LYS A 106 -1.89 15.55 -19.49
N TRP A 107 -1.27 15.58 -18.30
CA TRP A 107 -1.73 14.93 -17.10
C TRP A 107 -2.48 15.91 -16.22
N SER A 108 -3.56 15.47 -15.59
CA SER A 108 -4.15 16.12 -14.41
C SER A 108 -3.88 15.27 -13.19
N LYS A 109 -3.97 15.89 -12.02
CA LYS A 109 -3.61 15.24 -10.76
C LYS A 109 -4.86 15.09 -9.91
N ASP A 110 -5.15 13.85 -9.53
CA ASP A 110 -6.12 13.54 -8.50
C ASP A 110 -5.39 13.48 -7.17
N ARG A 111 -5.75 14.38 -6.23
CA ARG A 111 -5.08 14.53 -4.95
C ARG A 111 -6.05 14.28 -3.84
N TYR A 112 -5.70 13.37 -2.95
CA TYR A 112 -6.57 13.00 -1.85
C TYR A 112 -5.80 12.60 -0.60
N ALA A 113 -6.52 12.58 0.54
CA ALA A 113 -6.01 12.09 1.80
C ALA A 113 -6.74 10.81 2.21
N SER A 114 -5.99 9.93 2.88
CA SER A 114 -6.52 8.72 3.51
C SER A 114 -6.13 8.70 4.99
N VAL A 115 -6.98 8.08 5.81
CA VAL A 115 -6.76 7.93 7.26
C VAL A 115 -7.09 6.51 7.66
N LYS A 116 -6.28 5.96 8.57
CA LYS A 116 -6.46 4.64 9.17
C LYS A 116 -6.24 4.74 10.66
N ILE A 117 -7.15 4.14 11.43
CA ILE A 117 -7.12 4.11 12.89
C ILE A 117 -7.13 2.64 13.32
N GLN A 118 -6.29 2.28 14.30
CA GLN A 118 -6.23 0.94 14.87
C GLN A 118 -6.75 0.96 16.31
N PRO A 119 -8.05 0.73 16.54
CA PRO A 119 -8.62 0.66 17.88
C PRO A 119 -8.17 -0.56 18.67
N LEU A 120 -7.75 -1.64 18.01
CA LEU A 120 -7.32 -2.87 18.67
C LEU A 120 -6.01 -3.36 18.04
N LYS A 121 -4.95 -3.39 18.84
CA LYS A 121 -3.68 -4.03 18.48
C LYS A 121 -3.78 -5.54 18.57
N GLU A 122 -3.02 -6.24 17.74
CA GLU A 122 -2.94 -7.70 17.81
C GLU A 122 -2.48 -8.17 19.20
N GLY A 123 -3.17 -9.15 19.73
CA GLY A 123 -2.79 -9.86 20.94
C GLY A 123 -2.62 -11.35 20.67
N GLU A 124 -2.33 -12.11 21.72
CA GLU A 124 -2.13 -13.55 21.59
C GLU A 124 -3.35 -14.26 20.97
N TYR A 125 -4.55 -13.92 21.42
CA TYR A 125 -5.80 -14.60 21.04
C TYR A 125 -6.71 -13.80 20.12
N TRP A 126 -6.44 -12.51 19.90
CA TRP A 126 -7.28 -11.66 19.07
C TRP A 126 -6.49 -10.95 17.95
N PRO A 127 -7.15 -10.67 16.83
CA PRO A 127 -6.50 -9.99 15.71
C PRO A 127 -6.29 -8.51 16.00
N ALA A 128 -5.37 -7.89 15.25
CA ALA A 128 -5.38 -6.45 15.06
C ALA A 128 -6.63 -6.04 14.31
N VAL A 129 -7.28 -4.95 14.73
CA VAL A 129 -8.43 -4.38 14.02
C VAL A 129 -8.14 -2.94 13.66
N ALA A 130 -8.37 -2.59 12.40
CA ALA A 130 -8.27 -1.22 11.90
C ALA A 130 -9.54 -0.80 11.18
N ILE A 131 -9.85 0.48 11.27
CA ILE A 131 -10.92 1.17 10.54
C ILE A 131 -10.26 2.28 9.76
N GLY A 132 -10.66 2.49 8.52
CA GLY A 132 -10.09 3.57 7.73
C GLY A 132 -10.96 4.02 6.58
N GLY A 133 -10.51 5.09 5.95
CA GLY A 133 -11.09 5.60 4.72
C GLY A 133 -9.99 6.10 3.81
N ASN A 134 -10.11 5.74 2.55
CA ASN A 134 -9.26 6.23 1.49
C ASN A 134 -10.00 7.28 0.68
N ASP A 135 -9.27 8.29 0.21
CA ASP A 135 -9.84 9.39 -0.58
C ASP A 135 -11.05 10.02 0.12
N ILE A 136 -10.87 10.32 1.41
CA ILE A 136 -11.90 10.95 2.26
C ILE A 136 -11.89 12.47 2.16
N LEU A 137 -10.79 13.06 1.70
CA LEU A 137 -10.62 14.48 1.43
C LEU A 137 -9.91 14.62 0.10
N THR A 138 -10.52 15.34 -0.83
CA THR A 138 -9.94 15.67 -2.14
C THR A 138 -9.70 17.16 -2.28
N SER A 139 -8.76 17.56 -3.13
CA SER A 139 -8.38 18.96 -3.33
C SER A 139 -9.44 19.81 -4.03
N ASP A 140 -10.43 19.20 -4.67
CA ASP A 140 -11.46 19.90 -5.45
C ASP A 140 -12.81 20.03 -4.72
N LEU A 141 -12.78 20.14 -3.39
CA LEU A 141 -14.01 20.37 -2.58
C LEU A 141 -14.78 21.63 -2.95
N GLU A 142 -14.14 22.61 -3.60
CA GLU A 142 -14.78 23.85 -4.07
C GLU A 142 -15.49 23.72 -5.43
N SER A 143 -15.30 22.61 -6.13
CA SER A 143 -15.99 22.38 -7.40
C SER A 143 -17.45 22.05 -7.14
N SER A 144 -18.34 22.98 -7.47
CA SER A 144 -19.80 22.77 -7.51
C SER A 144 -20.24 21.80 -8.63
N SER A 145 -19.29 21.13 -9.27
CA SER A 145 -19.53 20.08 -10.26
C SER A 145 -19.98 18.80 -9.56
N PRO A 146 -21.04 18.14 -10.02
CA PRO A 146 -21.43 16.82 -9.53
C PRO A 146 -20.37 15.72 -9.74
N ASP A 147 -19.32 16.01 -10.51
CA ASP A 147 -18.17 15.14 -10.78
C ASP A 147 -17.00 15.38 -9.82
N VAL A 148 -17.28 15.65 -8.53
CA VAL A 148 -16.22 15.72 -7.51
C VAL A 148 -15.37 14.47 -7.58
N GLN A 149 -14.08 14.67 -7.73
CA GLN A 149 -13.06 13.62 -7.79
C GLN A 149 -13.08 12.88 -6.44
N LEU A 150 -13.54 11.71 -6.36
CA LEU A 150 -13.51 10.80 -5.20
C LEU A 150 -13.37 9.40 -5.79
N TYR A 151 -12.38 9.24 -6.68
CA TYR A 151 -12.25 8.06 -7.50
C TYR A 151 -11.91 6.81 -6.70
N PHE A 152 -11.19 6.96 -5.60
CA PHE A 152 -10.81 5.86 -4.72
C PHE A 152 -11.58 5.88 -3.39
N SER A 153 -12.59 6.75 -3.27
CA SER A 153 -13.28 6.98 -2.02
C SER A 153 -13.97 5.73 -1.51
N ASN A 154 -13.52 5.26 -0.37
CA ASN A 154 -14.07 4.11 0.32
C ASN A 154 -13.83 4.20 1.83
N VAL A 155 -14.61 3.43 2.58
CA VAL A 155 -14.39 3.13 3.99
C VAL A 155 -14.24 1.63 4.17
N TYR A 156 -13.53 1.24 5.23
CA TYR A 156 -13.30 -0.18 5.51
C TYR A 156 -13.12 -0.46 7.00
N VAL A 157 -13.35 -1.72 7.35
CA VAL A 157 -12.87 -2.33 8.59
C VAL A 157 -12.07 -3.57 8.23
N ALA A 158 -10.91 -3.76 8.84
CA ALA A 158 -10.00 -4.86 8.58
C ALA A 158 -9.54 -5.51 9.86
N ALA A 159 -9.45 -6.84 9.86
CA ALA A 159 -8.90 -7.64 10.94
C ALA A 159 -7.76 -8.49 10.38
N THR A 160 -6.61 -8.48 11.08
CA THR A 160 -5.43 -9.27 10.70
C THR A 160 -4.89 -10.03 11.89
N LYS A 161 -4.63 -11.33 11.71
CA LYS A 161 -4.00 -12.19 12.70
C LYS A 161 -2.75 -12.82 12.13
N THR A 162 -1.64 -12.69 12.86
CA THR A 162 -0.34 -13.26 12.48
C THR A 162 -0.04 -14.50 13.33
N PHE A 163 0.38 -15.56 12.66
CA PHE A 163 0.81 -16.82 13.26
C PHE A 163 2.29 -17.03 12.98
N THR A 164 3.03 -17.37 14.02
CA THR A 164 4.46 -17.66 13.91
C THR A 164 4.70 -19.15 14.07
N PHE A 165 5.41 -19.76 13.14
CA PHE A 165 5.78 -21.18 13.20
C PHE A 165 7.19 -21.39 12.65
N SER A 166 8.05 -22.02 13.42
CA SER A 166 9.47 -22.25 13.05
C SER A 166 10.17 -20.97 12.55
N GLY A 167 9.82 -19.81 13.12
CA GLY A 167 10.35 -18.50 12.75
C GLY A 167 9.76 -17.89 11.47
N ASN A 168 8.89 -18.61 10.75
CA ASN A 168 8.12 -18.03 9.65
C ASN A 168 6.87 -17.34 10.19
N GLU A 169 6.39 -16.32 9.48
CA GLU A 169 5.16 -15.63 9.81
C GLU A 169 4.11 -15.83 8.71
N LEU A 170 2.90 -16.17 9.12
CA LEU A 170 1.72 -16.29 8.27
C LEU A 170 0.65 -15.32 8.77
N GLY A 171 0.37 -14.27 8.01
CA GLY A 171 -0.69 -13.32 8.31
C GLY A 171 -1.97 -13.67 7.56
N LEU A 172 -3.10 -13.67 8.25
CA LEU A 172 -4.43 -13.82 7.67
C LEU A 172 -5.20 -12.52 7.85
N THR A 173 -5.74 -11.97 6.78
CA THR A 173 -6.55 -10.75 6.79
C THR A 173 -7.93 -11.01 6.23
N VAL A 174 -8.93 -10.48 6.90
CA VAL A 174 -10.30 -10.33 6.39
C VAL A 174 -10.70 -8.88 6.57
N ALA A 175 -11.30 -8.28 5.58
CA ALA A 175 -11.80 -6.93 5.65
C ALA A 175 -13.17 -6.81 4.94
N TYR A 176 -13.94 -5.83 5.36
CA TYR A 176 -15.12 -5.36 4.63
C TYR A 176 -14.86 -3.93 4.20
N ARG A 177 -15.13 -3.63 2.94
CA ARG A 177 -14.99 -2.27 2.40
C ARG A 177 -16.19 -1.88 1.56
N HIS A 178 -16.44 -0.58 1.54
CA HIS A 178 -17.51 0.02 0.78
C HIS A 178 -17.01 1.26 0.04
N PHE A 179 -17.04 1.21 -1.28
CA PHE A 179 -16.75 2.35 -2.15
C PHE A 179 -18.03 3.15 -2.35
N PHE A 180 -17.91 4.47 -2.30
CA PHE A 180 -19.05 5.37 -2.45
C PHE A 180 -19.46 5.62 -3.90
N ARG A 181 -18.64 5.21 -4.86
CA ARG A 181 -18.90 5.38 -6.28
C ARG A 181 -19.29 4.06 -6.94
N ASP A 182 -20.38 4.05 -7.68
CA ASP A 182 -20.95 2.86 -8.31
C ASP A 182 -19.97 2.16 -9.27
N TYR A 183 -19.11 2.93 -9.95
CA TYR A 183 -18.10 2.35 -10.85
C TYR A 183 -17.01 1.54 -10.12
N ASN A 184 -16.93 1.65 -8.78
CA ASN A 184 -16.08 0.84 -7.93
C ASN A 184 -16.84 -0.25 -7.17
N ALA A 185 -18.16 -0.38 -7.39
CA ALA A 185 -19.00 -1.34 -6.67
C ALA A 185 -18.51 -2.79 -6.79
N LYS A 186 -17.77 -3.12 -7.85
CA LYS A 186 -17.12 -4.43 -8.03
C LYS A 186 -16.11 -4.78 -6.93
N TRP A 187 -15.61 -3.80 -6.19
CA TRP A 187 -14.67 -3.97 -5.09
C TRP A 187 -15.32 -3.87 -3.70
N ASN A 188 -16.65 -3.71 -3.64
CA ASN A 188 -17.40 -3.69 -2.39
C ASN A 188 -17.53 -5.08 -1.79
N GLY A 189 -17.68 -5.13 -0.47
CA GLY A 189 -17.96 -6.34 0.27
C GLY A 189 -16.75 -6.93 0.98
N ILE A 190 -16.78 -8.23 1.18
CA ILE A 190 -15.73 -8.95 1.90
C ILE A 190 -14.55 -9.16 0.97
N VAL A 191 -13.38 -8.76 1.47
CA VAL A 191 -12.08 -8.95 0.84
C VAL A 191 -11.14 -9.61 1.84
N GLY A 192 -10.07 -10.20 1.37
CA GLY A 192 -9.14 -10.86 2.27
C GLY A 192 -7.86 -11.29 1.59
N GLY A 193 -6.90 -11.70 2.40
CA GLY A 193 -5.63 -12.16 1.87
C GLY A 193 -4.76 -12.85 2.90
N VAL A 194 -3.69 -13.39 2.39
CA VAL A 194 -2.68 -14.12 3.14
C VAL A 194 -1.33 -13.48 2.88
N THR A 195 -0.55 -13.29 3.94
CA THR A 195 0.85 -12.87 3.85
C THR A 195 1.74 -13.98 4.36
N PHE A 196 2.88 -14.18 3.74
CA PHE A 196 3.90 -15.13 4.20
C PHE A 196 5.25 -14.44 4.22
N ARG A 197 5.94 -14.53 5.36
CA ARG A 197 7.28 -14.02 5.58
C ARG A 197 8.18 -15.18 6.03
N PRO A 198 9.15 -15.59 5.20
CA PRO A 198 10.03 -16.71 5.53
C PRO A 198 11.09 -16.30 6.57
N SER A 199 11.41 -17.22 7.49
CA SER A 199 12.41 -17.00 8.54
C SER A 199 13.82 -16.77 8.00
N PHE A 200 14.17 -17.37 6.86
CA PHE A 200 15.49 -17.22 6.24
C PHE A 200 15.71 -15.87 5.57
N PHE A 201 14.64 -15.13 5.27
CA PHE A 201 14.72 -13.78 4.70
C PHE A 201 13.51 -12.93 5.15
N PRO A 202 13.48 -12.50 6.42
CA PRO A 202 12.33 -11.81 7.03
C PRO A 202 11.99 -10.45 6.39
N GLN A 203 12.91 -9.85 5.64
CA GLN A 203 12.68 -8.63 4.88
C GLN A 203 11.79 -8.83 3.66
N TRP A 204 11.61 -10.07 3.23
CA TRP A 204 10.81 -10.43 2.08
C TRP A 204 9.44 -10.93 2.52
N ARG A 205 8.40 -10.50 1.81
CA ARG A 205 7.04 -10.93 2.04
C ARG A 205 6.35 -11.30 0.74
N LEU A 206 5.65 -12.39 0.75
CA LEU A 206 4.74 -12.83 -0.29
C LEU A 206 3.30 -12.56 0.18
N MET A 207 2.43 -12.17 -0.74
CA MET A 207 1.03 -11.85 -0.47
C MET A 207 0.14 -12.41 -1.55
N ALA A 208 -1.01 -12.95 -1.15
CA ALA A 208 -2.10 -13.34 -2.04
C ALA A 208 -3.37 -12.66 -1.56
N GLU A 209 -4.05 -11.95 -2.45
CA GLU A 209 -5.19 -11.08 -2.13
C GLU A 209 -6.39 -11.43 -2.99
N TYR A 210 -7.58 -11.45 -2.37
CA TYR A 210 -8.87 -11.41 -3.04
C TYR A 210 -9.53 -10.05 -2.80
N THR A 211 -9.77 -9.30 -3.85
CA THR A 211 -10.20 -7.90 -3.79
C THR A 211 -11.72 -7.73 -3.85
N GLY A 212 -12.49 -8.81 -3.74
CA GLY A 212 -13.93 -8.84 -3.92
C GLY A 212 -14.35 -9.33 -5.31
N ASN A 213 -13.50 -9.12 -6.32
CA ASN A 213 -13.78 -9.53 -7.71
C ASN A 213 -12.55 -10.13 -8.41
N GLU A 214 -11.36 -9.88 -7.90
CA GLU A 214 -10.10 -10.18 -8.59
C GLU A 214 -9.08 -10.73 -7.61
N PHE A 215 -8.07 -11.44 -8.14
CA PHE A 215 -6.94 -11.94 -7.37
C PHE A 215 -5.67 -11.16 -7.69
N LEU A 216 -4.91 -10.83 -6.64
CA LEU A 216 -3.56 -10.30 -6.77
C LEU A 216 -2.57 -11.24 -6.08
N LEU A 217 -1.46 -11.50 -6.76
CA LEU A 217 -0.24 -12.00 -6.14
C LEU A 217 0.75 -10.87 -6.04
N SER A 218 1.26 -10.63 -4.84
CA SER A 218 2.13 -9.50 -4.58
C SER A 218 3.36 -9.95 -3.80
N THR A 219 4.41 -9.19 -3.90
CA THR A 219 5.63 -9.37 -3.11
C THR A 219 6.22 -8.02 -2.77
N ASP A 220 6.82 -7.92 -1.61
CA ASP A 220 7.66 -6.77 -1.25
C ASP A 220 8.95 -7.22 -0.56
N VAL A 221 9.97 -6.37 -0.67
CA VAL A 221 11.25 -6.53 0.01
C VAL A 221 11.71 -5.19 0.57
N LEU A 222 12.12 -5.19 1.84
CA LEU A 222 12.71 -4.04 2.50
C LEU A 222 14.23 -4.14 2.47
N LEU A 223 14.88 -3.24 1.74
CA LEU A 223 16.32 -3.18 1.58
C LEU A 223 16.89 -2.05 2.45
N TRP A 224 18.06 -2.29 3.05
CA TRP A 224 18.80 -1.30 3.83
C TRP A 224 17.97 -0.55 4.89
N ARG A 225 16.90 -1.18 5.38
CA ARG A 225 15.95 -0.61 6.36
C ARG A 225 15.14 0.59 5.87
N HIS A 226 15.39 1.08 4.66
CA HIS A 226 14.82 2.33 4.16
C HIS A 226 14.14 2.19 2.80
N LEU A 227 14.58 1.29 1.95
CA LEU A 227 14.05 1.14 0.60
C LEU A 227 13.17 -0.10 0.49
N ARG A 228 11.89 0.12 0.25
CA ARG A 228 10.95 -0.95 -0.06
C ARG A 228 10.69 -1.01 -1.55
N LEU A 229 10.85 -2.19 -2.11
CA LEU A 229 10.42 -2.52 -3.46
C LEU A 229 9.19 -3.41 -3.36
N GLN A 230 8.19 -3.13 -4.18
CA GLN A 230 6.95 -3.89 -4.23
C GLN A 230 6.61 -4.22 -5.68
N ALA A 231 6.09 -5.42 -5.92
CA ALA A 231 5.55 -5.83 -7.21
C ALA A 231 4.26 -6.61 -7.01
N SER A 232 3.32 -6.49 -7.94
CA SER A 232 2.09 -7.27 -7.92
C SER A 232 1.63 -7.66 -9.31
N LEU A 233 0.91 -8.78 -9.39
CA LEU A 233 0.28 -9.31 -10.59
C LEU A 233 -1.21 -9.48 -10.33
N LYS A 234 -2.03 -8.66 -10.97
CA LYS A 234 -3.49 -8.79 -10.96
C LYS A 234 -3.91 -9.85 -11.95
N ASN A 235 -4.66 -10.87 -11.48
CA ASN A 235 -5.15 -11.99 -12.27
C ASN A 235 -4.05 -12.67 -13.12
N LEU A 236 -2.79 -12.68 -12.61
CA LEU A 236 -1.59 -13.19 -13.30
C LEU A 236 -1.31 -12.55 -14.67
N LYS A 237 -1.91 -11.39 -14.96
CA LYS A 237 -1.83 -10.74 -16.28
C LYS A 237 -1.31 -9.31 -16.22
N TYR A 238 -1.71 -8.54 -15.21
CA TYR A 238 -1.43 -7.12 -15.16
C TYR A 238 -0.45 -6.80 -14.05
N ALA A 239 0.77 -6.41 -14.44
CA ALA A 239 1.83 -6.10 -13.50
C ALA A 239 1.72 -4.66 -12.97
N ASN A 240 2.02 -4.48 -11.69
CA ASN A 240 2.20 -3.22 -11.01
C ASN A 240 3.51 -3.26 -10.23
N ALA A 241 4.09 -2.10 -9.96
CA ALA A 241 5.33 -1.99 -9.19
C ALA A 241 5.27 -0.77 -8.27
N GLY A 242 5.96 -0.85 -7.15
CA GLY A 242 6.06 0.25 -6.20
C GLY A 242 7.47 0.38 -5.64
N LEU A 243 7.84 1.60 -5.30
CA LEU A 243 9.06 1.95 -4.61
C LEU A 243 8.73 2.93 -3.50
N CYS A 244 9.26 2.68 -2.31
CA CYS A 244 9.02 3.51 -1.14
C CYS A 244 10.31 3.70 -0.33
N LEU A 245 10.55 4.94 0.08
CA LEU A 245 11.54 5.27 1.10
C LEU A 245 10.82 5.40 2.45
N GLN A 246 11.37 4.74 3.47
CA GLN A 246 10.81 4.65 4.81
C GLN A 246 11.82 5.19 5.82
N PHE A 247 11.38 6.08 6.71
CA PHE A 247 12.18 6.65 7.78
C PHE A 247 11.37 6.71 9.06
N ASN A 248 12.03 6.55 10.22
CA ASN A 248 11.40 6.83 11.51
C ASN A 248 11.88 8.18 12.03
N LEU A 249 10.99 9.15 12.12
CA LEU A 249 11.29 10.54 12.53
C LEU A 249 11.60 10.67 14.03
N LEU A 250 11.20 9.69 14.84
CA LEU A 250 11.47 9.67 16.28
C LEU A 250 12.80 9.00 16.62
N GLY A 251 13.56 8.58 15.60
CA GLY A 251 14.83 7.90 15.79
C GLY A 251 14.70 6.54 16.49
N LYS A 252 13.48 6.00 16.61
CA LYS A 252 13.25 4.67 17.17
C LYS A 252 13.93 3.65 16.26
N LYS A 253 14.95 2.97 16.79
CA LYS A 253 15.49 1.79 16.11
C LYS A 253 14.41 0.73 16.16
N TYR A 254 14.04 0.20 15.01
CA TYR A 254 13.16 -0.94 14.91
C TYR A 254 13.78 -2.08 15.73
N GLN A 255 13.17 -2.40 16.90
CA GLN A 255 13.54 -3.55 17.73
C GLN A 255 12.65 -4.72 17.30
N TYR A 256 13.26 -5.84 17.05
CA TYR A 256 12.63 -7.08 16.61
C TYR A 256 12.90 -8.18 17.60
#